data_e37bcad2bbf45e6508bc7eeb97eb6ddb
#
_entry.id   e37bcad2bbf45e6508bc7eeb97eb6ddb
#
_cell.length_a   1.000
_cell.length_b   1.000
_cell.length_c   1.000
_cell.angle_alpha   90.00
_cell.angle_beta   90.00
_cell.angle_gamma   90.00
#
_symmetry.space_group_name_H-M   'P 1'
#
loop_
_entity.id
_entity.type
_entity.pdbx_description
1 polymer ?
#
loop_
_entity_poly.entity_id
_entity_poly.type
_entity_poly.pdbx_seq_one_letter_code
_entity_poly.pdbx_strand_id
1 'polypeptide(L)'
;MQLPNNAATNGWYNVLPDPSPAKQVSGTIRVPYVVLGAGVTGLSAARQLATHLPDEEIVLIEAERVGFGTSGRNSGFVLGNHFHGGDVPFENPALVAAHARLSRGGLNILRKLVTDHEIECGWHDWGKLHVSAGAEGDATLNGLVQGYETLGIQAKELDADEVAVVTGSSFYTAGLKVEGTTGLMNPAAMCRGLGETLPSNVTLYEISPVHRLERGQPSRLITANGEVIADHLIMCTNIFSPALGFSKSDMVPVVAYASLTRPMTALEQAEIGGDANGFGLLPAAHGGSTVRRTPDGRILMRNSFGYGPGDTSNSAMLARARANHIESIKKRWPKLQDFEMGLEIEHTWGGVLGVTRNSGHVFGQIEKGIWGSIGCNGANVARGTMSGALIADMIVGNTSDLLSDQQSVPRPKWMPPDPFRKMVARQRMKKMEKASAER
;
A
#
# COMPACT_ATOMS: atom_id res chain seq x y z
N MET A 1 2.24 20.05 10.22
CA MET A 1 2.15 18.84 9.39
C MET A 1 0.69 18.57 9.14
N GLN A 2 0.29 18.46 7.85
CA GLN A 2 -1.08 18.12 7.51
C GLN A 2 -1.17 16.58 7.48
N LEU A 3 -1.59 16.00 8.58
CA LEU A 3 -1.94 14.58 8.66
C LEU A 3 -3.21 14.32 7.82
N PRO A 4 -3.43 13.09 7.33
CA PRO A 4 -4.70 12.76 6.69
C PRO A 4 -5.82 12.92 7.74
N ASN A 5 -6.58 13.98 7.61
CA ASN A 5 -7.63 14.33 8.56
C ASN A 5 -8.92 13.54 8.25
N ASN A 6 -8.86 12.19 8.33
CA ASN A 6 -9.88 11.32 7.76
C ASN A 6 -10.16 10.06 8.56
N ALA A 7 -10.23 10.18 9.88
CA ALA A 7 -10.60 9.09 10.75
C ALA A 7 -11.90 8.37 10.27
N ALA A 8 -12.87 9.13 9.78
CA ALA A 8 -14.20 8.63 9.46
C ALA A 8 -14.32 7.87 8.11
N THR A 9 -13.29 7.79 7.26
CA THR A 9 -13.45 7.35 5.87
C THR A 9 -12.59 6.16 5.42
N ASN A 10 -11.87 5.48 6.28
CA ASN A 10 -11.15 4.26 5.90
C ASN A 10 -12.07 3.04 6.00
N GLY A 11 -12.66 2.61 4.89
CA GLY A 11 -13.61 1.50 4.88
C GLY A 11 -13.04 0.20 5.44
N TRP A 12 -11.77 -0.12 5.15
CA TRP A 12 -11.11 -1.29 5.72
C TRP A 12 -10.97 -1.23 7.24
N TYR A 13 -10.78 -0.04 7.78
CA TYR A 13 -10.66 0.16 9.22
C TYR A 13 -12.03 0.17 9.90
N ASN A 14 -13.03 0.78 9.25
CA ASN A 14 -14.37 0.97 9.80
C ASN A 14 -15.19 -0.33 9.89
N VAL A 15 -14.83 -1.37 9.13
CA VAL A 15 -15.46 -2.69 9.24
C VAL A 15 -14.84 -3.58 10.33
N LEU A 16 -13.81 -3.08 11.03
CA LEU A 16 -13.16 -3.79 12.13
C LEU A 16 -13.78 -3.41 13.48
N PRO A 17 -13.63 -4.27 14.50
CA PRO A 17 -13.96 -3.92 15.88
C PRO A 17 -13.15 -2.70 16.36
N ASP A 18 -13.64 -2.03 17.38
CA ASP A 18 -12.93 -0.91 18.01
C ASP A 18 -11.51 -1.34 18.44
N PRO A 19 -10.50 -0.50 18.21
CA PRO A 19 -9.13 -0.81 18.61
C PRO A 19 -8.96 -0.71 20.12
N SER A 20 -8.00 -1.44 20.67
CA SER A 20 -7.56 -1.29 22.05
C SER A 20 -7.15 0.15 22.38
N PRO A 21 -7.22 0.59 23.66
CA PRO A 21 -6.78 1.93 24.05
C PRO A 21 -5.34 2.22 23.61
N ALA A 22 -5.12 3.43 23.06
CA ALA A 22 -3.79 3.85 22.61
C ALA A 22 -2.91 4.26 23.78
N LYS A 23 -1.65 3.83 23.77
CA LYS A 23 -0.59 4.43 24.58
C LYS A 23 -0.06 5.64 23.82
N GLN A 24 -0.01 6.81 24.47
CA GLN A 24 0.49 8.05 23.87
C GLN A 24 1.84 8.43 24.48
N VAL A 25 2.69 9.12 23.71
CA VAL A 25 3.92 9.72 24.24
C VAL A 25 3.55 10.78 25.28
N SER A 26 4.08 10.64 26.50
CA SER A 26 3.95 11.64 27.58
C SER A 26 5.26 11.77 28.35
N GLY A 27 5.59 12.99 28.77
CA GLY A 27 6.86 13.28 29.43
C GLY A 27 8.07 13.09 28.50
N THR A 28 9.23 12.84 29.07
CA THR A 28 10.48 12.61 28.34
C THR A 28 10.84 11.13 28.35
N ILE A 29 10.93 10.53 27.17
CA ILE A 29 11.32 9.14 26.95
C ILE A 29 12.72 9.14 26.32
N ARG A 30 13.65 8.35 26.86
CA ARG A 30 15.00 8.18 26.30
C ARG A 30 15.22 6.72 25.94
N VAL A 31 15.59 6.49 24.67
CA VAL A 31 15.80 5.13 24.12
C VAL A 31 16.94 5.15 23.11
N PRO A 32 17.62 4.03 22.89
CA PRO A 32 18.64 3.97 21.85
C PRO A 32 18.04 4.06 20.44
N TYR A 33 16.84 3.48 20.21
CA TYR A 33 16.23 3.38 18.88
C TYR A 33 14.78 3.89 18.89
N VAL A 34 14.46 4.77 17.93
CA VAL A 34 13.08 5.19 17.65
C VAL A 34 12.74 5.00 16.18
N VAL A 35 11.65 4.34 15.91
CA VAL A 35 11.06 4.22 14.57
C VAL A 35 9.88 5.17 14.46
N LEU A 36 9.86 6.04 13.46
CA LEU A 36 8.81 7.02 13.24
C LEU A 36 7.93 6.61 12.05
N GLY A 37 6.66 6.32 12.35
CA GLY A 37 5.62 5.84 11.44
C GLY A 37 5.41 4.33 11.56
N ALA A 38 4.24 3.91 12.06
CA ALA A 38 3.86 2.50 12.23
C ALA A 38 3.03 1.97 11.04
N GLY A 39 3.41 2.33 9.82
CA GLY A 39 3.00 1.61 8.61
C GLY A 39 3.76 0.29 8.48
N VAL A 40 3.49 -0.49 7.43
CA VAL A 40 4.15 -1.81 7.21
C VAL A 40 5.68 -1.74 7.25
N THR A 41 6.28 -0.63 6.78
CA THR A 41 7.73 -0.43 6.81
C THR A 41 8.25 -0.26 8.24
N GLY A 42 7.62 0.60 9.05
CA GLY A 42 8.05 0.84 10.42
C GLY A 42 7.75 -0.33 11.36
N LEU A 43 6.60 -1.00 11.18
CA LEU A 43 6.29 -2.24 11.91
C LEU A 43 7.34 -3.33 11.65
N SER A 44 7.75 -3.47 10.38
CA SER A 44 8.80 -4.43 10.01
C SER A 44 10.17 -4.04 10.54
N ALA A 45 10.52 -2.74 10.46
CA ALA A 45 11.79 -2.24 10.97
C ALA A 45 11.91 -2.43 12.50
N ALA A 46 10.87 -2.06 13.26
CA ALA A 46 10.84 -2.21 14.71
C ALA A 46 10.94 -3.69 15.12
N ARG A 47 10.20 -4.58 14.45
CA ARG A 47 10.23 -6.02 14.71
C ARG A 47 11.60 -6.63 14.42
N GLN A 48 12.23 -6.26 13.30
CA GLN A 48 13.53 -6.78 12.91
C GLN A 48 14.64 -6.26 13.82
N LEU A 49 14.60 -4.97 14.22
CA LEU A 49 15.51 -4.41 15.23
C LEU A 49 15.38 -5.17 16.56
N ALA A 50 14.15 -5.42 17.01
CA ALA A 50 13.89 -6.15 18.26
C ALA A 50 14.45 -7.58 18.22
N THR A 51 14.43 -8.22 17.06
CA THR A 51 15.04 -9.54 16.87
C THR A 51 16.55 -9.51 16.97
N HIS A 52 17.19 -8.46 16.42
CA HIS A 52 18.65 -8.31 16.47
C HIS A 52 19.17 -7.79 17.81
N LEU A 53 18.37 -7.04 18.52
CA LEU A 53 18.72 -6.31 19.74
C LEU A 53 17.73 -6.66 20.86
N PRO A 54 17.68 -7.90 21.33
CA PRO A 54 16.66 -8.36 22.26
C PRO A 54 16.72 -7.67 23.64
N ASP A 55 17.88 -7.13 24.00
CA ASP A 55 18.10 -6.44 25.27
C ASP A 55 17.91 -4.91 25.18
N GLU A 56 17.66 -4.37 23.98
CA GLU A 56 17.50 -2.93 23.75
C GLU A 56 16.02 -2.55 23.67
N GLU A 57 15.67 -1.43 24.26
CA GLU A 57 14.32 -0.85 24.14
C GLU A 57 14.18 -0.10 22.81
N ILE A 58 13.12 -0.41 22.07
CA ILE A 58 12.77 0.22 20.81
C ILE A 58 11.42 0.92 20.96
N VAL A 59 11.36 2.17 20.60
CA VAL A 59 10.11 2.94 20.54
C VAL A 59 9.63 3.03 19.11
N LEU A 60 8.35 2.71 18.87
CA LEU A 60 7.66 2.92 17.61
C LEU A 60 6.57 3.98 17.80
N ILE A 61 6.63 5.07 17.01
CA ILE A 61 5.69 6.20 17.12
C ILE A 61 4.81 6.27 15.88
N GLU A 62 3.49 6.37 16.11
CA GLU A 62 2.49 6.59 15.08
C GLU A 62 1.68 7.85 15.39
N ALA A 63 1.45 8.64 14.35
CA ALA A 63 0.72 9.90 14.49
C ALA A 63 -0.77 9.70 14.74
N GLU A 64 -1.34 8.64 14.17
CA GLU A 64 -2.75 8.24 14.28
C GLU A 64 -2.82 6.85 14.92
N ARG A 65 -3.72 5.99 14.45
CA ARG A 65 -3.80 4.57 14.80
C ARG A 65 -3.05 3.72 13.77
N VAL A 66 -2.45 2.62 14.22
CA VAL A 66 -1.87 1.62 13.30
C VAL A 66 -2.95 1.09 12.36
N GLY A 67 -2.63 1.00 11.07
CA GLY A 67 -3.59 0.61 10.02
C GLY A 67 -4.49 1.75 9.53
N PHE A 68 -4.43 2.93 10.14
CA PHE A 68 -5.21 4.08 9.72
C PHE A 68 -4.58 4.84 8.55
N GLY A 69 -3.25 4.87 8.45
CA GLY A 69 -2.48 5.49 7.38
C GLY A 69 -2.54 4.72 6.05
N THR A 70 -1.68 5.09 5.11
CA THR A 70 -1.65 4.53 3.73
C THR A 70 -1.51 3.01 3.70
N SER A 71 -0.80 2.42 4.65
CA SER A 71 -0.63 0.97 4.74
C SER A 71 -1.96 0.22 4.93
N GLY A 72 -2.92 0.81 5.65
CA GLY A 72 -4.26 0.24 5.85
C GLY A 72 -5.33 0.79 4.90
N ARG A 73 -4.97 1.62 3.88
CA ARG A 73 -5.92 2.25 2.94
C ARG A 73 -5.81 1.73 1.51
N ASN A 74 -4.87 0.82 1.24
CA ASN A 74 -4.65 0.26 -0.10
C ASN A 74 -5.73 -0.75 -0.49
N SER A 75 -5.65 -1.28 -1.70
CA SER A 75 -6.66 -2.23 -2.21
C SER A 75 -6.54 -3.65 -1.65
N GLY A 76 -5.66 -3.89 -0.67
CA GLY A 76 -5.51 -5.16 0.02
C GLY A 76 -4.78 -6.24 -0.78
N PHE A 77 -3.79 -5.85 -1.59
CA PHE A 77 -2.88 -6.76 -2.28
C PHE A 77 -1.50 -6.74 -1.63
N VAL A 78 -0.96 -7.89 -1.34
CA VAL A 78 0.45 -8.10 -1.00
C VAL A 78 1.13 -8.69 -2.23
N LEU A 79 1.75 -7.83 -3.05
CA LEU A 79 2.33 -8.21 -4.32
C LEU A 79 3.76 -8.71 -4.16
N GLY A 80 3.99 -10.01 -4.26
CA GLY A 80 5.32 -10.64 -4.24
C GLY A 80 6.10 -10.51 -5.54
N ASN A 81 5.46 -10.04 -6.58
CA ASN A 81 6.07 -9.54 -7.80
C ASN A 81 5.26 -8.34 -8.26
N HIS A 82 5.93 -7.25 -8.53
CA HIS A 82 5.26 -6.02 -8.93
C HIS A 82 5.66 -5.66 -10.35
N PHE A 83 4.73 -5.91 -11.26
CA PHE A 83 4.71 -5.26 -12.57
C PHE A 83 3.37 -4.55 -12.69
N HIS A 84 3.41 -3.22 -12.71
CA HIS A 84 2.42 -2.42 -13.42
C HIS A 84 3.04 -2.09 -14.77
N GLY A 85 2.30 -2.32 -15.85
CA GLY A 85 2.75 -2.05 -17.18
C GLY A 85 3.44 -0.69 -17.25
N GLY A 86 4.76 -0.68 -17.46
CA GLY A 86 5.57 0.52 -17.61
C GLY A 86 6.31 1.06 -16.39
N ASP A 87 6.11 0.53 -15.18
CA ASP A 87 6.75 1.10 -13.97
C ASP A 87 8.18 0.61 -13.73
N VAL A 88 8.58 -0.53 -14.28
CA VAL A 88 9.97 -0.97 -14.30
C VAL A 88 10.39 -1.10 -15.76
N PRO A 89 11.37 -0.32 -16.22
CA PRO A 89 11.89 -0.50 -17.55
C PRO A 89 12.45 -1.91 -17.67
N PHE A 90 11.84 -2.77 -18.49
CA PHE A 90 12.41 -4.08 -18.86
C PHE A 90 13.82 -3.94 -19.46
N GLU A 91 14.24 -2.71 -19.74
CA GLU A 91 15.58 -2.32 -20.16
C GLU A 91 16.69 -2.65 -19.14
N ASN A 92 16.33 -2.90 -17.85
CA ASN A 92 17.29 -3.32 -16.82
C ASN A 92 16.85 -4.61 -16.14
N PRO A 93 17.13 -5.79 -16.73
CA PRO A 93 16.72 -7.08 -16.17
C PRO A 93 17.23 -7.34 -14.74
N ALA A 94 18.42 -6.86 -14.39
CA ALA A 94 18.99 -7.03 -13.05
C ALA A 94 18.16 -6.29 -12.00
N LEU A 95 17.74 -5.05 -12.27
CA LEU A 95 16.88 -4.28 -11.38
C LEU A 95 15.47 -4.88 -11.28
N VAL A 96 14.93 -5.41 -12.38
CA VAL A 96 13.65 -6.14 -12.39
C VAL A 96 13.73 -7.36 -11.48
N ALA A 97 14.78 -8.16 -11.60
CA ALA A 97 15.01 -9.34 -10.77
C ALA A 97 15.20 -8.97 -9.29
N ALA A 98 15.94 -7.90 -8.98
CA ALA A 98 16.11 -7.39 -7.62
C ALA A 98 14.75 -6.99 -7.01
N HIS A 99 13.93 -6.22 -7.74
CA HIS A 99 12.58 -5.84 -7.31
C HIS A 99 11.67 -7.06 -7.07
N ALA A 100 11.77 -8.09 -7.90
CA ALA A 100 11.00 -9.32 -7.73
C ALA A 100 11.43 -10.09 -6.47
N ARG A 101 12.76 -10.22 -6.20
CA ARG A 101 13.28 -10.85 -4.98
C ARG A 101 12.86 -10.08 -3.72
N LEU A 102 12.99 -8.76 -3.71
CA LEU A 102 12.56 -7.90 -2.60
C LEU A 102 11.05 -8.02 -2.32
N SER A 103 10.23 -8.00 -3.35
CA SER A 103 8.78 -8.15 -3.20
C SER A 103 8.40 -9.53 -2.67
N ARG A 104 9.05 -10.59 -3.19
CA ARG A 104 8.83 -11.96 -2.72
C ARG A 104 9.27 -12.14 -1.26
N GLY A 105 10.42 -11.57 -0.89
CA GLY A 105 10.89 -11.57 0.50
C GLY A 105 9.88 -10.93 1.46
N GLY A 106 9.36 -9.77 1.12
CA GLY A 106 8.34 -9.09 1.93
C GLY A 106 6.99 -9.82 2.00
N LEU A 107 6.54 -10.43 0.89
CA LEU A 107 5.36 -11.30 0.89
C LEU A 107 5.55 -12.48 1.86
N ASN A 108 6.72 -13.13 1.82
CA ASN A 108 7.01 -14.28 2.67
C ASN A 108 7.08 -13.90 4.16
N ILE A 109 7.67 -12.73 4.49
CA ILE A 109 7.67 -12.20 5.86
C ILE A 109 6.24 -12.01 6.35
N LEU A 110 5.39 -11.33 5.56
CA LEU A 110 4.01 -11.07 5.96
C LEU A 110 3.18 -12.35 6.09
N ARG A 111 3.28 -13.27 5.12
CA ARG A 111 2.60 -14.56 5.18
C ARG A 111 2.97 -15.33 6.45
N LYS A 112 4.28 -15.38 6.76
CA LYS A 112 4.77 -16.02 7.98
C LYS A 112 4.23 -15.35 9.24
N LEU A 113 4.30 -14.02 9.35
CA LEU A 113 3.80 -13.29 10.51
C LEU A 113 2.28 -13.45 10.70
N VAL A 114 1.51 -13.40 9.61
CA VAL A 114 0.05 -13.62 9.66
C VAL A 114 -0.25 -15.03 10.17
N THR A 115 0.48 -16.04 9.72
CA THR A 115 0.30 -17.44 10.15
C THR A 115 0.77 -17.66 11.59
N ASP A 116 1.99 -17.23 11.92
CA ASP A 116 2.60 -17.50 13.23
C ASP A 116 1.88 -16.80 14.38
N HIS A 117 1.28 -15.64 14.12
CA HIS A 117 0.56 -14.84 15.11
C HIS A 117 -0.96 -14.90 14.95
N GLU A 118 -1.47 -15.78 14.08
CA GLU A 118 -2.91 -15.98 13.83
C GLU A 118 -3.66 -14.66 13.57
N ILE A 119 -3.03 -13.75 12.77
CA ILE A 119 -3.60 -12.42 12.50
C ILE A 119 -4.86 -12.56 11.63
N GLU A 120 -6.01 -12.23 12.18
CA GLU A 120 -7.31 -12.27 11.51
C GLU A 120 -7.46 -11.10 10.53
N CYS A 121 -6.85 -11.18 9.36
CA CYS A 121 -6.93 -10.17 8.31
C CYS A 121 -7.58 -10.68 7.02
N GLY A 122 -8.18 -11.88 7.03
CA GLY A 122 -8.75 -12.51 5.84
C GLY A 122 -7.71 -12.78 4.77
N TRP A 123 -6.52 -13.27 5.18
CA TRP A 123 -5.44 -13.62 4.25
C TRP A 123 -5.86 -14.75 3.32
N HIS A 124 -5.68 -14.51 2.01
CA HIS A 124 -6.03 -15.48 0.98
C HIS A 124 -4.98 -15.47 -0.13
N ASP A 125 -4.30 -16.60 -0.34
CA ASP A 125 -3.26 -16.76 -1.37
C ASP A 125 -3.88 -17.02 -2.76
N TRP A 126 -4.84 -16.22 -3.16
CA TRP A 126 -5.57 -16.34 -4.43
C TRP A 126 -4.71 -16.01 -5.66
N GLY A 127 -3.61 -15.30 -5.47
CA GLY A 127 -2.85 -14.71 -6.55
C GLY A 127 -3.44 -13.37 -7.02
N LYS A 128 -3.28 -13.07 -8.31
CA LYS A 128 -3.86 -11.88 -8.95
C LYS A 128 -4.29 -12.20 -10.38
N LEU A 129 -5.26 -11.47 -10.88
CA LEU A 129 -5.68 -11.51 -12.27
C LEU A 129 -5.55 -10.11 -12.86
N HIS A 130 -4.62 -9.95 -13.81
CA HIS A 130 -4.61 -8.76 -14.65
C HIS A 130 -5.73 -8.88 -15.67
N VAL A 131 -6.53 -7.82 -15.82
CA VAL A 131 -7.70 -7.82 -16.70
C VAL A 131 -7.64 -6.69 -17.71
N SER A 132 -8.05 -6.97 -18.93
CA SER A 132 -8.26 -5.98 -19.99
C SER A 132 -9.74 -5.73 -20.23
N ALA A 133 -10.06 -4.48 -20.60
CA ALA A 133 -11.38 -4.07 -21.06
C ALA A 133 -11.29 -3.32 -22.40
N GLY A 134 -10.23 -3.56 -23.20
CA GLY A 134 -10.03 -2.95 -24.50
C GLY A 134 -8.57 -2.93 -24.95
N ALA A 135 -8.33 -2.39 -26.14
CA ALA A 135 -7.06 -2.52 -26.87
C ALA A 135 -5.79 -2.08 -26.12
N GLU A 136 -5.86 -1.02 -25.27
CA GLU A 136 -4.71 -0.60 -24.45
C GLU A 136 -4.36 -1.68 -23.41
N GLY A 137 -5.38 -2.26 -22.79
CA GLY A 137 -5.21 -3.35 -21.84
C GLY A 137 -4.66 -4.60 -22.50
N ASP A 138 -5.16 -4.97 -23.67
CA ASP A 138 -4.70 -6.14 -24.43
C ASP A 138 -3.22 -6.01 -24.79
N ALA A 139 -2.79 -4.86 -25.29
CA ALA A 139 -1.39 -4.59 -25.59
C ALA A 139 -0.49 -4.69 -24.34
N THR A 140 -0.99 -4.24 -23.20
CA THR A 140 -0.27 -4.31 -21.92
C THR A 140 -0.18 -5.76 -21.41
N LEU A 141 -1.24 -6.57 -21.55
CA LEU A 141 -1.22 -7.99 -21.16
C LEU A 141 -0.12 -8.76 -21.91
N ASN A 142 0.01 -8.54 -23.23
CA ASN A 142 1.07 -9.17 -24.04
C ASN A 142 2.48 -8.84 -23.51
N GLY A 143 2.72 -7.59 -23.09
CA GLY A 143 3.98 -7.19 -22.47
C GLY A 143 4.20 -7.83 -21.09
N LEU A 144 3.13 -8.01 -20.31
CA LEU A 144 3.21 -8.67 -19.00
C LEU A 144 3.55 -10.16 -19.11
N VAL A 145 3.01 -10.87 -20.11
CA VAL A 145 3.36 -12.29 -20.38
C VAL A 145 4.87 -12.43 -20.52
N GLN A 146 5.50 -11.65 -21.41
CA GLN A 146 6.94 -11.67 -21.62
C GLN A 146 7.73 -11.33 -20.34
N GLY A 147 7.23 -10.38 -19.56
CA GLY A 147 7.85 -10.00 -18.29
C GLY A 147 7.83 -11.14 -17.26
N TYR A 148 6.71 -11.84 -17.12
CA TYR A 148 6.60 -13.00 -16.23
C TYR A 148 7.45 -14.17 -16.68
N GLU A 149 7.48 -14.47 -17.96
CA GLU A 149 8.36 -15.50 -18.54
C GLU A 149 9.84 -15.23 -18.25
N THR A 150 10.29 -13.97 -18.41
CA THR A 150 11.67 -13.55 -18.11
C THR A 150 12.06 -13.81 -16.65
N LEU A 151 11.09 -13.77 -15.75
CA LEU A 151 11.30 -14.06 -14.32
C LEU A 151 11.05 -15.51 -13.93
N GLY A 152 10.73 -16.38 -14.87
CA GLY A 152 10.35 -17.76 -14.62
C GLY A 152 9.06 -17.90 -13.78
N ILE A 153 8.16 -16.91 -13.87
CA ILE A 153 6.88 -16.91 -13.17
C ILE A 153 5.81 -17.40 -14.14
N GLN A 154 5.11 -18.46 -13.77
CA GLN A 154 4.01 -18.98 -14.57
C GLN A 154 2.82 -18.02 -14.50
N ALA A 155 2.29 -17.69 -15.68
CA ALA A 155 1.08 -16.92 -15.84
C ALA A 155 0.18 -17.62 -16.87
N LYS A 156 -1.11 -17.71 -16.57
CA LYS A 156 -2.11 -18.32 -17.45
C LYS A 156 -2.91 -17.21 -18.13
N GLU A 157 -2.86 -17.16 -19.45
CA GLU A 157 -3.75 -16.31 -20.24
C GLU A 157 -5.19 -16.87 -20.17
N LEU A 158 -6.15 -15.97 -20.01
CA LEU A 158 -7.58 -16.27 -19.96
C LEU A 158 -8.29 -15.46 -21.05
N ASP A 159 -9.17 -16.11 -21.79
CA ASP A 159 -10.09 -15.43 -22.68
C ASP A 159 -11.25 -14.75 -21.94
N ALA A 160 -12.15 -14.07 -22.65
CA ALA A 160 -13.27 -13.36 -22.07
C ALA A 160 -14.23 -14.27 -21.27
N ASP A 161 -14.48 -15.47 -21.76
CA ASP A 161 -15.38 -16.43 -21.12
C ASP A 161 -14.76 -16.99 -19.83
N GLU A 162 -13.47 -17.34 -19.85
CA GLU A 162 -12.72 -17.78 -18.67
C GLU A 162 -12.66 -16.66 -17.60
N VAL A 163 -12.46 -15.40 -18.00
CA VAL A 163 -12.50 -14.26 -17.07
C VAL A 163 -13.90 -14.08 -16.50
N ALA A 164 -14.96 -14.25 -17.32
CA ALA A 164 -16.34 -14.14 -16.85
C ALA A 164 -16.68 -15.24 -15.83
N VAL A 165 -16.18 -16.45 -16.01
CA VAL A 165 -16.33 -17.55 -15.02
C VAL A 165 -15.74 -17.16 -13.67
N VAL A 166 -14.54 -16.54 -13.65
CA VAL A 166 -13.85 -16.15 -12.42
C VAL A 166 -14.50 -14.95 -11.75
N THR A 167 -14.95 -13.97 -12.54
CA THR A 167 -15.37 -12.65 -12.03
C THR A 167 -16.90 -12.48 -11.92
N GLY A 168 -17.65 -13.31 -12.60
CA GLY A 168 -19.10 -13.13 -12.81
C GLY A 168 -19.42 -11.93 -13.71
N SER A 169 -18.48 -11.47 -14.54
CA SER A 169 -18.61 -10.26 -15.33
C SER A 169 -18.15 -10.47 -16.78
N SER A 170 -19.00 -10.15 -17.74
CA SER A 170 -18.69 -10.13 -19.17
C SER A 170 -18.04 -8.80 -19.64
N PHE A 171 -17.67 -7.94 -18.72
CA PHE A 171 -17.07 -6.62 -19.02
C PHE A 171 -15.65 -6.71 -19.58
N TYR A 172 -14.91 -7.74 -19.22
CA TYR A 172 -13.51 -7.91 -19.57
C TYR A 172 -13.31 -8.71 -20.84
N THR A 173 -12.32 -8.34 -21.65
CA THR A 173 -12.01 -8.95 -22.95
C THR A 173 -10.96 -10.05 -22.85
N ALA A 174 -10.07 -9.95 -21.87
CA ALA A 174 -8.97 -10.90 -21.64
C ALA A 174 -8.42 -10.78 -20.22
N GLY A 175 -7.66 -11.78 -19.78
CA GLY A 175 -7.00 -11.77 -18.48
C GLY A 175 -5.68 -12.51 -18.47
N LEU A 176 -4.86 -12.22 -17.45
CA LEU A 176 -3.60 -12.94 -17.17
C LEU A 176 -3.58 -13.31 -15.68
N LYS A 177 -3.81 -14.57 -15.35
CA LYS A 177 -3.81 -15.11 -13.98
C LYS A 177 -2.38 -15.45 -13.55
N VAL A 178 -1.98 -14.95 -12.40
CA VAL A 178 -0.68 -15.22 -11.79
C VAL A 178 -0.89 -15.72 -10.36
N GLU A 179 -0.55 -16.97 -10.11
CA GLU A 179 -0.72 -17.64 -8.83
C GLU A 179 0.53 -17.62 -7.95
N GLY A 180 0.39 -17.91 -6.66
CA GLY A 180 1.51 -18.10 -5.71
C GLY A 180 2.31 -16.85 -5.37
N THR A 181 2.05 -15.73 -6.03
CA THR A 181 2.86 -14.52 -5.92
C THR A 181 2.14 -13.34 -5.27
N THR A 182 0.92 -13.54 -4.77
CA THR A 182 0.11 -12.45 -4.22
C THR A 182 -0.82 -12.97 -3.14
N GLY A 183 -0.79 -12.32 -1.98
CA GLY A 183 -1.80 -12.46 -0.93
C GLY A 183 -2.85 -11.35 -1.04
N LEU A 184 -4.10 -11.69 -0.77
CA LEU A 184 -5.20 -10.75 -0.60
C LEU A 184 -5.57 -10.68 0.89
N MET A 185 -5.89 -9.50 1.42
CA MET A 185 -6.21 -9.34 2.85
C MET A 185 -6.98 -8.03 3.11
N ASN A 186 -7.50 -7.85 4.33
CA ASN A 186 -7.87 -6.53 4.83
C ASN A 186 -6.59 -5.83 5.34
N PRO A 187 -6.12 -4.75 4.69
CA PRO A 187 -4.83 -4.14 5.02
C PRO A 187 -4.82 -3.42 6.37
N ALA A 188 -5.95 -2.92 6.84
CA ALA A 188 -6.06 -2.30 8.16
C ALA A 188 -5.98 -3.36 9.27
N ALA A 189 -6.68 -4.49 9.10
CA ALA A 189 -6.62 -5.62 10.03
C ALA A 189 -5.20 -6.19 10.12
N MET A 190 -4.54 -6.39 8.98
CA MET A 190 -3.15 -6.87 8.95
C MET A 190 -2.21 -5.91 9.71
N CYS A 191 -2.29 -4.60 9.46
CA CYS A 191 -1.44 -3.65 10.16
C CYS A 191 -1.71 -3.65 11.67
N ARG A 192 -2.98 -3.69 12.10
CA ARG A 192 -3.36 -3.77 13.51
C ARG A 192 -2.78 -5.01 14.17
N GLY A 193 -3.00 -6.18 13.58
CA GLY A 193 -2.47 -7.43 14.10
C GLY A 193 -0.93 -7.44 14.18
N LEU A 194 -0.25 -6.86 13.19
CA LEU A 194 1.21 -6.67 13.27
C LEU A 194 1.63 -5.74 14.41
N GLY A 195 0.85 -4.71 14.71
CA GLY A 195 1.09 -3.81 15.85
C GLY A 195 0.83 -4.47 17.21
N GLU A 196 -0.23 -5.26 17.30
CA GLU A 196 -0.65 -5.98 18.51
C GLU A 196 0.30 -7.15 18.87
N THR A 197 1.01 -7.67 17.88
CA THR A 197 1.96 -8.80 18.03
C THR A 197 3.43 -8.38 17.99
N LEU A 198 3.74 -7.12 18.28
CA LEU A 198 5.12 -6.64 18.39
C LEU A 198 5.87 -7.37 19.52
N PRO A 199 7.20 -7.60 19.36
CA PRO A 199 8.04 -8.14 20.43
C PRO A 199 7.98 -7.29 21.71
N SER A 200 8.20 -7.90 22.86
CA SER A 200 8.04 -7.27 24.18
C SER A 200 8.99 -6.08 24.44
N ASN A 201 10.12 -6.02 23.75
CA ASN A 201 11.07 -4.91 23.81
C ASN A 201 10.74 -3.76 22.84
N VAL A 202 9.58 -3.82 22.15
CA VAL A 202 9.07 -2.71 21.33
C VAL A 202 7.87 -2.07 22.02
N THR A 203 8.00 -0.78 22.35
CA THR A 203 6.87 0.01 22.85
C THR A 203 6.26 0.84 21.71
N LEU A 204 4.99 0.57 21.39
CA LEU A 204 4.20 1.32 20.40
C LEU A 204 3.46 2.48 21.08
N TYR A 205 3.65 3.69 20.55
CA TYR A 205 2.88 4.88 20.89
C TYR A 205 2.07 5.33 19.68
N GLU A 206 0.75 5.32 19.81
CA GLU A 206 -0.20 5.79 18.81
C GLU A 206 -0.74 7.18 19.20
N ILE A 207 -1.48 7.84 18.29
CA ILE A 207 -2.04 9.19 18.51
C ILE A 207 -0.97 10.14 19.06
N SER A 208 0.24 10.00 18.52
CA SER A 208 1.42 10.74 19.00
C SER A 208 2.14 11.45 17.84
N PRO A 209 1.44 12.42 17.17
CA PRO A 209 2.03 13.14 16.05
C PRO A 209 3.26 13.94 16.47
N VAL A 210 4.38 13.73 15.78
CA VAL A 210 5.60 14.51 15.96
C VAL A 210 5.45 15.85 15.26
N HIS A 211 5.36 16.93 16.02
CA HIS A 211 5.19 18.29 15.49
C HIS A 211 6.52 18.95 15.12
N ARG A 212 7.58 18.62 15.85
CA ARG A 212 8.92 19.15 15.63
C ARG A 212 9.96 18.04 15.82
N LEU A 213 10.90 17.99 14.89
CA LEU A 213 12.07 17.13 14.95
C LEU A 213 13.32 17.99 15.06
N GLU A 214 14.05 17.83 16.16
CA GLU A 214 15.38 18.37 16.34
C GLU A 214 16.37 17.27 15.95
N ARG A 215 17.08 17.50 14.83
CA ARG A 215 18.00 16.52 14.25
C ARG A 215 19.30 16.51 14.99
N GLY A 216 19.91 15.36 15.10
CA GLY A 216 21.20 15.18 15.75
C GLY A 216 21.41 13.75 16.19
N GLN A 217 22.41 13.56 17.00
CA GLN A 217 22.66 12.31 17.71
C GLN A 217 23.01 12.68 19.17
N PRO A 218 22.00 12.60 20.08
CA PRO A 218 20.66 12.10 19.85
C PRO A 218 19.73 13.05 19.09
N SER A 219 18.71 12.49 18.42
CA SER A 219 17.57 13.23 17.85
C SER A 219 16.46 13.40 18.88
N ARG A 220 15.69 14.51 18.80
CA ARG A 220 14.54 14.77 19.68
C ARG A 220 13.25 14.88 18.85
N LEU A 221 12.28 14.04 19.16
CA LEU A 221 10.98 13.98 18.52
C LEU A 221 9.93 14.56 19.48
N ILE A 222 9.39 15.73 19.18
CA ILE A 222 8.51 16.48 20.07
C ILE A 222 7.06 16.30 19.64
N THR A 223 6.24 15.83 20.57
CA THR A 223 4.79 15.65 20.45
C THR A 223 4.04 16.69 21.32
N ALA A 224 2.71 16.65 21.29
CA ALA A 224 1.92 17.58 22.11
C ALA A 224 2.10 17.37 23.63
N ASN A 225 2.30 16.12 24.06
CA ASN A 225 2.28 15.73 25.47
C ASN A 225 3.65 15.29 26.01
N GLY A 226 4.69 15.29 25.18
CA GLY A 226 6.02 14.83 25.59
C GLY A 226 7.00 14.76 24.43
N GLU A 227 8.13 14.12 24.67
CA GLU A 227 9.19 13.97 23.68
C GLU A 227 9.85 12.60 23.77
N VAL A 228 10.42 12.16 22.63
CA VAL A 228 11.30 10.99 22.57
C VAL A 228 12.68 11.45 22.12
N ILE A 229 13.72 11.04 22.87
CA ILE A 229 15.10 11.34 22.59
C ILE A 229 15.79 10.01 22.28
N ALA A 230 16.40 9.91 21.08
CA ALA A 230 16.98 8.66 20.63
C ALA A 230 18.30 8.86 19.86
N ASP A 231 19.25 7.94 20.05
CA ASP A 231 20.53 7.94 19.34
C ASP A 231 20.38 7.55 17.87
N HIS A 232 19.38 6.70 17.57
CA HIS A 232 19.06 6.27 16.23
C HIS A 232 17.59 6.53 15.92
N LEU A 233 17.32 7.37 14.91
CA LEU A 233 16.00 7.63 14.36
C LEU A 233 15.84 6.92 13.02
N ILE A 234 14.80 6.08 12.89
CA ILE A 234 14.43 5.39 11.66
C ILE A 234 13.17 6.01 11.08
N MET A 235 13.31 6.70 9.95
CA MET A 235 12.22 7.40 9.27
C MET A 235 11.45 6.47 8.34
N CYS A 236 10.20 6.14 8.70
CA CYS A 236 9.29 5.31 7.90
C CYS A 236 7.99 6.07 7.53
N THR A 237 8.06 7.39 7.43
CA THR A 237 6.92 8.29 7.24
C THR A 237 6.55 8.55 5.79
N ASN A 238 7.24 7.93 4.82
CA ASN A 238 6.95 8.00 3.39
C ASN A 238 6.59 9.44 2.92
N ILE A 239 5.39 9.64 2.38
CA ILE A 239 4.94 10.93 1.82
C ILE A 239 4.83 12.06 2.87
N PHE A 240 4.87 11.75 4.14
CA PHE A 240 4.87 12.75 5.22
C PHE A 240 6.28 13.22 5.62
N SER A 241 7.34 12.55 5.13
CA SER A 241 8.75 12.93 5.37
C SER A 241 9.09 14.38 4.98
N PRO A 242 8.52 14.97 3.90
CA PRO A 242 8.73 16.38 3.55
C PRO A 242 8.35 17.38 4.66
N ALA A 243 7.31 17.07 5.44
CA ALA A 243 6.89 17.92 6.56
C ALA A 243 7.91 17.94 7.72
N LEU A 244 8.74 16.91 7.81
CA LEU A 244 9.86 16.80 8.76
C LEU A 244 11.19 17.24 8.17
N GLY A 245 11.17 17.75 6.94
CA GLY A 245 12.33 18.32 6.26
C GLY A 245 13.13 17.37 5.38
N PHE A 246 12.67 16.12 5.19
CA PHE A 246 13.32 15.12 4.33
C PHE A 246 12.56 14.93 3.01
N SER A 247 13.28 14.58 1.96
CA SER A 247 12.71 14.19 0.64
C SER A 247 11.72 15.20 0.04
N LYS A 248 11.95 16.49 0.21
CA LYS A 248 11.03 17.57 -0.21
C LYS A 248 10.76 17.62 -1.71
N SER A 249 11.71 17.16 -2.51
CA SER A 249 11.65 17.21 -3.99
C SER A 249 11.70 15.82 -4.64
N ASP A 250 11.44 14.78 -3.88
CA ASP A 250 11.67 13.40 -4.32
C ASP A 250 10.38 12.68 -4.74
N MET A 251 9.22 13.14 -4.26
CA MET A 251 7.96 12.43 -4.43
C MET A 251 6.80 13.33 -4.91
N VAL A 252 5.91 12.74 -5.70
CA VAL A 252 4.59 13.27 -6.03
C VAL A 252 3.57 12.66 -5.09
N PRO A 253 2.79 13.46 -4.35
CA PRO A 253 1.69 12.95 -3.52
C PRO A 253 0.48 12.65 -4.38
N VAL A 254 0.32 11.39 -4.79
CA VAL A 254 -0.85 10.92 -5.55
C VAL A 254 -1.88 10.36 -4.57
N VAL A 255 -3.12 10.81 -4.67
CA VAL A 255 -4.25 10.20 -3.94
C VAL A 255 -4.96 9.23 -4.87
N ALA A 256 -5.14 8.00 -4.42
CA ALA A 256 -6.01 7.02 -5.07
C ALA A 256 -7.26 6.81 -4.20
N TYR A 257 -8.44 6.84 -4.85
CA TYR A 257 -9.72 6.68 -4.14
C TYR A 257 -10.22 5.26 -4.29
N ALA A 258 -10.76 4.73 -3.20
CA ALA A 258 -11.43 3.44 -3.15
C ALA A 258 -12.82 3.56 -2.51
N SER A 259 -13.69 2.66 -2.89
CA SER A 259 -14.98 2.44 -2.23
C SER A 259 -15.16 0.98 -1.89
N LEU A 260 -15.86 0.71 -0.80
CA LEU A 260 -16.24 -0.60 -0.33
C LEU A 260 -17.76 -0.66 -0.19
N THR A 261 -18.37 -1.69 -0.75
CA THR A 261 -19.82 -1.89 -0.63
C THR A 261 -20.16 -2.49 0.73
N ARG A 262 -21.45 -2.53 1.09
CA ARG A 262 -21.95 -3.48 2.07
C ARG A 262 -21.68 -4.92 1.59
N PRO A 263 -21.73 -5.92 2.48
CA PRO A 263 -21.74 -7.31 2.04
C PRO A 263 -22.93 -7.55 1.12
N MET A 264 -22.72 -8.29 0.04
CA MET A 264 -23.81 -8.79 -0.80
C MET A 264 -24.60 -9.87 -0.06
N THR A 265 -25.90 -9.89 -0.24
CA THR A 265 -26.75 -11.00 0.19
C THR A 265 -26.39 -12.29 -0.56
N ALA A 266 -26.78 -13.43 -0.04
CA ALA A 266 -26.57 -14.72 -0.73
C ALA A 266 -27.20 -14.73 -2.13
N LEU A 267 -28.36 -14.08 -2.30
CA LEU A 267 -29.03 -13.97 -3.59
C LEU A 267 -28.24 -13.12 -4.59
N GLU A 268 -27.74 -11.95 -4.16
CA GLU A 268 -26.88 -11.08 -4.99
C GLU A 268 -25.59 -11.81 -5.40
N GLN A 269 -24.98 -12.54 -4.47
CA GLN A 269 -23.77 -13.32 -4.75
C GLN A 269 -23.99 -14.44 -5.75
N ALA A 270 -25.13 -15.13 -5.65
CA ALA A 270 -25.52 -16.18 -6.59
C ALA A 270 -25.81 -15.60 -7.98
N GLU A 271 -26.47 -14.44 -8.05
CA GLU A 271 -26.84 -13.80 -9.32
C GLU A 271 -25.62 -13.29 -10.11
N ILE A 272 -24.62 -12.72 -9.43
CA ILE A 272 -23.42 -12.27 -10.14
C ILE A 272 -22.48 -13.43 -10.47
N GLY A 273 -22.53 -14.55 -9.75
CA GLY A 273 -21.61 -15.67 -9.92
C GLY A 273 -20.16 -15.33 -9.54
N GLY A 274 -19.20 -15.93 -10.25
CA GLY A 274 -17.77 -15.77 -10.01
C GLY A 274 -17.27 -16.55 -8.80
N ASP A 275 -15.97 -16.38 -8.47
CA ASP A 275 -15.34 -17.07 -7.33
C ASP A 275 -15.93 -16.58 -6.00
N ALA A 276 -16.64 -17.46 -5.31
CA ALA A 276 -17.30 -17.15 -4.04
C ALA A 276 -16.31 -16.87 -2.90
N ASN A 277 -15.07 -17.40 -2.98
CA ASN A 277 -14.03 -17.16 -1.98
C ASN A 277 -13.39 -15.77 -2.12
N GLY A 278 -13.79 -15.02 -3.13
CA GLY A 278 -13.28 -13.70 -3.44
C GLY A 278 -12.13 -13.73 -4.46
N PHE A 279 -11.88 -12.59 -5.07
CA PHE A 279 -10.85 -12.42 -6.09
C PHE A 279 -10.21 -11.04 -6.04
N GLY A 280 -9.06 -10.89 -6.73
CA GLY A 280 -8.35 -9.62 -6.88
C GLY A 280 -7.97 -9.34 -8.32
N LEU A 281 -8.53 -8.26 -8.90
CA LEU A 281 -8.30 -7.83 -10.28
C LEU A 281 -7.44 -6.59 -10.31
N LEU A 282 -6.40 -6.61 -11.12
CA LEU A 282 -5.56 -5.45 -11.44
C LEU A 282 -5.81 -5.05 -12.91
N PRO A 283 -6.06 -3.78 -13.19
CA PRO A 283 -6.24 -3.36 -14.58
C PRO A 283 -4.92 -3.48 -15.34
N ALA A 284 -4.97 -4.02 -16.56
CA ALA A 284 -3.83 -4.01 -17.46
C ALA A 284 -3.58 -2.59 -18.00
N ALA A 285 -4.63 -1.86 -18.34
CA ALA A 285 -4.50 -0.46 -18.77
C ALA A 285 -4.16 0.47 -17.60
N HIS A 286 -3.26 1.43 -17.83
CA HIS A 286 -2.91 2.46 -16.85
C HIS A 286 -4.13 3.31 -16.47
N GLY A 287 -4.38 3.46 -15.18
CA GLY A 287 -5.51 4.25 -14.68
C GLY A 287 -6.85 3.52 -14.66
N GLY A 288 -6.90 2.26 -15.04
CA GLY A 288 -8.06 1.39 -14.91
C GLY A 288 -8.43 1.05 -13.47
N SER A 289 -9.48 0.25 -13.32
CA SER A 289 -10.05 -0.07 -12.01
C SER A 289 -9.43 -1.30 -11.39
N THR A 290 -8.87 -1.16 -10.18
CA THR A 290 -8.58 -2.30 -9.32
C THR A 290 -9.88 -2.73 -8.64
N VAL A 291 -10.17 -4.02 -8.69
CA VAL A 291 -11.40 -4.58 -8.13
C VAL A 291 -11.06 -5.74 -7.20
N ARG A 292 -11.77 -5.84 -6.09
CA ARG A 292 -11.75 -7.02 -5.24
C ARG A 292 -13.15 -7.44 -4.87
N ARG A 293 -13.37 -8.75 -4.83
CA ARG A 293 -14.45 -9.35 -4.05
C ARG A 293 -13.81 -9.94 -2.80
N THR A 294 -14.34 -9.59 -1.64
CA THR A 294 -13.89 -10.14 -0.36
C THR A 294 -14.64 -11.43 -0.02
N PRO A 295 -14.09 -12.31 0.85
CA PRO A 295 -14.78 -13.54 1.25
C PRO A 295 -16.16 -13.31 1.91
N ASP A 296 -16.35 -12.16 2.59
CA ASP A 296 -17.64 -11.74 3.16
C ASP A 296 -18.58 -11.11 2.13
N GLY A 297 -18.24 -11.18 0.83
CA GLY A 297 -19.12 -10.77 -0.27
C GLY A 297 -19.16 -9.26 -0.52
N ARG A 298 -18.19 -8.47 -0.07
CA ARG A 298 -18.09 -7.05 -0.44
C ARG A 298 -17.37 -6.87 -1.76
N ILE A 299 -17.67 -5.80 -2.47
CA ILE A 299 -16.91 -5.34 -3.64
C ILE A 299 -16.13 -4.10 -3.27
N LEU A 300 -14.80 -4.14 -3.44
CA LEU A 300 -13.94 -2.96 -3.45
C LEU A 300 -13.72 -2.53 -4.89
N MET A 301 -13.89 -1.24 -5.13
CA MET A 301 -13.57 -0.57 -6.39
C MET A 301 -12.56 0.54 -6.13
N ARG A 302 -11.42 0.55 -6.85
CA ARG A 302 -10.42 1.61 -6.78
C ARG A 302 -10.12 2.12 -8.20
N ASN A 303 -10.51 3.34 -8.46
CA ASN A 303 -10.09 4.16 -9.58
C ASN A 303 -10.13 5.64 -9.13
N SER A 304 -10.03 6.60 -10.01
CA SER A 304 -10.02 8.03 -9.66
C SER A 304 -8.81 8.47 -8.84
N PHE A 305 -8.23 9.57 -9.22
CA PHE A 305 -6.99 10.07 -8.64
C PHE A 305 -7.10 11.55 -8.25
N GLY A 306 -6.30 11.95 -7.24
CA GLY A 306 -6.15 13.31 -6.74
C GLY A 306 -4.70 13.66 -6.46
N TYR A 307 -4.43 14.89 -6.02
CA TYR A 307 -3.08 15.37 -5.73
C TYR A 307 -2.98 16.02 -4.36
N GLY A 308 -2.12 15.49 -3.55
CA GLY A 308 -1.78 16.01 -2.23
C GLY A 308 -2.60 15.45 -1.08
N PRO A 309 -2.02 15.43 0.13
CA PRO A 309 -2.68 14.84 1.31
C PRO A 309 -4.05 15.46 1.62
N GLY A 310 -4.23 16.76 1.33
CA GLY A 310 -5.51 17.45 1.55
C GLY A 310 -6.66 16.93 0.69
N ASP A 311 -6.38 16.31 -0.47
CA ASP A 311 -7.42 15.74 -1.33
C ASP A 311 -8.02 14.45 -0.74
N THR A 312 -7.37 13.80 0.22
CA THR A 312 -7.92 12.61 0.90
C THR A 312 -9.20 12.90 1.67
N SER A 313 -9.39 14.13 2.15
CA SER A 313 -10.55 14.61 2.92
C SER A 313 -11.47 15.55 2.14
N ASN A 314 -11.16 15.80 0.88
CA ASN A 314 -11.97 16.70 0.05
C ASN A 314 -13.31 16.05 -0.30
N SER A 315 -14.40 16.57 0.24
CA SER A 315 -15.75 16.00 0.09
C SER A 315 -16.21 15.93 -1.37
N ALA A 316 -15.87 16.93 -2.19
CA ALA A 316 -16.21 16.93 -3.61
C ALA A 316 -15.45 15.85 -4.39
N MET A 317 -14.18 15.61 -4.04
CA MET A 317 -13.38 14.54 -4.66
C MET A 317 -13.87 13.15 -4.23
N LEU A 318 -14.24 12.98 -2.96
CA LEU A 318 -14.82 11.75 -2.45
C LEU A 318 -16.18 11.45 -3.10
N ALA A 319 -17.06 12.45 -3.22
CA ALA A 319 -18.35 12.30 -3.89
C ALA A 319 -18.19 11.93 -5.38
N ARG A 320 -17.24 12.59 -6.08
CA ARG A 320 -16.91 12.26 -7.48
C ARG A 320 -16.38 10.82 -7.61
N ALA A 321 -15.47 10.42 -6.73
CA ALA A 321 -14.92 9.08 -6.73
C ALA A 321 -16.02 8.02 -6.47
N ARG A 322 -16.89 8.26 -5.47
CA ARG A 322 -18.06 7.40 -5.19
C ARG A 322 -18.95 7.23 -6.43
N ALA A 323 -19.28 8.32 -7.11
CA ALA A 323 -20.10 8.26 -8.33
C ALA A 323 -19.42 7.42 -9.43
N ASN A 324 -18.14 7.66 -9.69
CA ASN A 324 -17.36 6.88 -10.66
C ASN A 324 -17.31 5.38 -10.29
N HIS A 325 -17.18 5.06 -9.01
CA HIS A 325 -17.14 3.67 -8.55
C HIS A 325 -18.49 2.97 -8.72
N ILE A 326 -19.61 3.67 -8.45
CA ILE A 326 -20.97 3.15 -8.71
C ILE A 326 -21.12 2.80 -10.19
N GLU A 327 -20.78 3.72 -11.09
CA GLU A 327 -20.88 3.48 -12.53
C GLU A 327 -19.96 2.33 -12.99
N SER A 328 -18.75 2.24 -12.41
CA SER A 328 -17.83 1.14 -12.71
C SER A 328 -18.35 -0.23 -12.25
N ILE A 329 -19.05 -0.30 -11.12
CA ILE A 329 -19.68 -1.53 -10.61
C ILE A 329 -20.86 -1.90 -11.51
N LYS A 330 -21.71 -0.95 -11.88
CA LYS A 330 -22.87 -1.18 -12.76
C LYS A 330 -22.47 -1.74 -14.13
N LYS A 331 -21.38 -1.21 -14.71
CA LYS A 331 -20.86 -1.72 -15.99
C LYS A 331 -20.39 -3.17 -15.91
N ARG A 332 -19.82 -3.57 -14.77
CA ARG A 332 -19.28 -4.92 -14.57
C ARG A 332 -20.36 -5.94 -14.20
N TRP A 333 -21.31 -5.53 -13.41
CA TRP A 333 -22.41 -6.37 -12.92
C TRP A 333 -23.75 -5.65 -13.08
N PRO A 334 -24.29 -5.54 -14.32
CA PRO A 334 -25.56 -4.84 -14.59
C PRO A 334 -26.72 -5.35 -13.74
N LYS A 335 -26.78 -6.66 -13.48
CA LYS A 335 -27.82 -7.29 -12.69
C LYS A 335 -27.91 -6.81 -11.23
N LEU A 336 -26.82 -6.28 -10.67
CA LEU A 336 -26.86 -5.69 -9.32
C LEU A 336 -27.73 -4.43 -9.22
N GLN A 337 -28.20 -3.88 -10.34
CA GLN A 337 -29.11 -2.74 -10.36
C GLN A 337 -30.58 -3.15 -10.15
N ASP A 338 -30.90 -4.42 -10.42
CA ASP A 338 -32.27 -4.94 -10.41
C ASP A 338 -32.75 -5.36 -9.01
N PHE A 339 -31.87 -5.35 -8.00
CA PHE A 339 -32.22 -5.64 -6.63
C PHE A 339 -32.87 -4.42 -5.96
N GLU A 340 -33.98 -4.62 -5.24
CA GLU A 340 -34.78 -3.55 -4.60
C GLU A 340 -33.96 -2.60 -3.72
N MET A 341 -32.90 -3.09 -3.06
CA MET A 341 -32.03 -2.27 -2.23
C MET A 341 -30.80 -1.73 -2.97
N GLY A 342 -30.53 -2.18 -4.20
CA GLY A 342 -29.30 -1.86 -4.93
C GLY A 342 -28.02 -2.24 -4.16
N LEU A 343 -26.91 -2.30 -4.85
CA LEU A 343 -25.61 -2.47 -4.18
C LEU A 343 -25.13 -1.14 -3.60
N GLU A 344 -25.24 -0.97 -2.29
CA GLU A 344 -24.84 0.26 -1.62
C GLU A 344 -23.33 0.31 -1.37
N ILE A 345 -22.69 1.41 -1.74
CA ILE A 345 -21.36 1.75 -1.25
C ILE A 345 -21.48 2.24 0.19
N GLU A 346 -20.89 1.51 1.10
CA GLU A 346 -20.89 1.83 2.53
C GLU A 346 -19.81 2.87 2.87
N HIS A 347 -18.62 2.70 2.28
CA HIS A 347 -17.47 3.56 2.55
C HIS A 347 -16.79 4.04 1.28
N THR A 348 -16.31 5.30 1.29
CA THR A 348 -15.42 5.86 0.25
C THR A 348 -14.30 6.63 0.91
N TRP A 349 -13.05 6.37 0.50
CA TRP A 349 -11.88 7.00 1.09
C TRP A 349 -10.76 7.27 0.08
N GLY A 350 -9.82 8.13 0.46
CA GLY A 350 -8.58 8.35 -0.27
C GLY A 350 -7.37 7.81 0.49
N GLY A 351 -6.41 7.25 -0.21
CA GLY A 351 -5.09 6.90 0.29
C GLY A 351 -4.00 7.66 -0.47
N VAL A 352 -3.06 8.31 0.24
CA VAL A 352 -1.99 9.09 -0.40
C VAL A 352 -0.74 8.25 -0.61
N LEU A 353 -0.22 8.25 -1.83
CA LEU A 353 0.97 7.52 -2.26
C LEU A 353 2.11 8.49 -2.50
N GLY A 354 3.34 8.14 -2.11
CA GLY A 354 4.55 8.83 -2.54
C GLY A 354 5.11 8.19 -3.81
N VAL A 355 4.97 8.86 -4.96
CA VAL A 355 5.46 8.36 -6.25
C VAL A 355 6.70 9.14 -6.65
N THR A 356 7.82 8.44 -6.89
CA THR A 356 9.08 9.05 -7.37
C THR A 356 9.15 9.01 -8.90
N ARG A 357 9.91 9.91 -9.49
CA ARG A 357 10.00 10.05 -10.94
C ARG A 357 10.59 8.82 -11.66
N ASN A 358 11.46 8.09 -10.97
CA ASN A 358 12.25 7.00 -11.51
C ASN A 358 12.09 5.69 -10.72
N SER A 359 10.96 5.52 -10.04
CA SER A 359 10.71 4.40 -9.11
C SER A 359 11.81 4.22 -8.04
N GLY A 360 12.56 5.29 -7.76
CA GLY A 360 13.65 5.31 -6.80
C GLY A 360 13.18 5.28 -5.36
N HIS A 361 14.09 4.93 -4.45
CA HIS A 361 13.82 4.77 -3.03
C HIS A 361 14.92 5.44 -2.19
N VAL A 362 14.56 6.20 -1.16
CA VAL A 362 15.51 6.68 -0.15
C VAL A 362 15.70 5.56 0.87
N PHE A 363 16.87 4.95 0.87
CA PHE A 363 17.17 3.82 1.74
C PHE A 363 18.58 3.97 2.33
N GLY A 364 18.71 3.76 3.64
CA GLY A 364 19.99 3.80 4.36
C GLY A 364 20.12 5.01 5.27
N GLN A 365 21.37 5.31 5.67
CA GLN A 365 21.68 6.45 6.52
C GLN A 365 21.53 7.76 5.73
N ILE A 366 20.67 8.65 6.22
CA ILE A 366 20.39 9.96 5.62
C ILE A 366 21.32 11.02 6.23
N GLU A 367 21.43 11.04 7.54
CA GLU A 367 22.29 11.89 8.35
C GLU A 367 22.87 11.05 9.50
N LYS A 368 23.86 11.53 10.22
CA LYS A 368 24.41 10.81 11.37
C LYS A 368 23.30 10.51 12.41
N GLY A 369 23.12 9.24 12.76
CA GLY A 369 22.05 8.78 13.66
C GLY A 369 20.65 8.78 13.05
N ILE A 370 20.47 9.20 11.79
CA ILE A 370 19.16 9.22 11.12
C ILE A 370 19.18 8.32 9.90
N TRP A 371 18.28 7.36 9.89
CA TRP A 371 18.09 6.37 8.85
C TRP A 371 16.73 6.55 8.16
N GLY A 372 16.57 6.07 6.95
CA GLY A 372 15.31 6.21 6.25
C GLY A 372 15.01 5.09 5.28
N SER A 373 13.72 4.74 5.21
CA SER A 373 13.12 3.90 4.18
C SER A 373 11.87 4.62 3.66
N ILE A 374 12.04 5.41 2.57
CA ILE A 374 11.06 6.39 2.08
C ILE A 374 10.90 6.26 0.56
N GLY A 375 9.69 6.25 0.04
CA GLY A 375 9.38 6.20 -1.39
C GLY A 375 8.67 4.90 -1.79
N CYS A 376 7.35 4.86 -1.58
CA CYS A 376 6.58 3.62 -1.76
C CYS A 376 6.25 3.27 -3.21
N ASN A 377 6.21 4.24 -4.11
CA ASN A 377 5.87 4.05 -5.54
C ASN A 377 4.58 3.24 -5.81
N GLY A 378 3.65 3.22 -4.86
CA GLY A 378 2.31 2.65 -5.04
C GLY A 378 2.16 1.13 -4.86
N ALA A 379 3.25 0.35 -4.77
CA ALA A 379 3.20 -1.10 -4.65
C ALA A 379 3.92 -1.65 -3.43
N ASN A 380 3.58 -1.16 -2.28
CA ASN A 380 4.55 -1.13 -1.20
C ASN A 380 4.25 -2.02 0.01
N VAL A 381 3.19 -2.81 0.02
CA VAL A 381 2.95 -3.64 1.20
C VAL A 381 4.11 -4.63 1.36
N ALA A 382 4.41 -5.44 0.36
CA ALA A 382 5.53 -6.39 0.41
C ALA A 382 6.90 -5.69 0.42
N ARG A 383 7.15 -4.77 -0.53
CA ARG A 383 8.45 -4.08 -0.61
C ARG A 383 8.73 -3.20 0.59
N GLY A 384 7.72 -2.52 1.15
CA GLY A 384 7.84 -1.73 2.36
C GLY A 384 8.17 -2.58 3.58
N THR A 385 7.56 -3.75 3.69
CA THR A 385 7.91 -4.74 4.71
C THR A 385 9.37 -5.18 4.57
N MET A 386 9.79 -5.56 3.36
CA MET A 386 11.17 -5.99 3.14
C MET A 386 12.16 -4.87 3.42
N SER A 387 11.92 -3.65 2.92
CA SER A 387 12.83 -2.53 3.17
C SER A 387 12.87 -2.12 4.65
N GLY A 388 11.78 -2.30 5.40
CA GLY A 388 11.77 -2.13 6.85
C GLY A 388 12.66 -3.14 7.57
N ALA A 389 12.60 -4.40 7.19
CA ALA A 389 13.52 -5.41 7.74
C ALA A 389 14.98 -5.11 7.38
N LEU A 390 15.24 -4.79 6.12
CA LEU A 390 16.60 -4.55 5.63
C LEU A 390 17.25 -3.26 6.18
N ILE A 391 16.48 -2.23 6.53
CA ILE A 391 17.04 -1.05 7.19
C ILE A 391 17.52 -1.40 8.60
N ALA A 392 16.83 -2.29 9.29
CA ALA A 392 17.24 -2.81 10.59
C ALA A 392 18.51 -3.66 10.47
N ASP A 393 18.57 -4.57 9.48
CA ASP A 393 19.78 -5.36 9.18
C ASP A 393 20.99 -4.43 8.94
N MET A 394 20.80 -3.36 8.15
CA MET A 394 21.85 -2.40 7.85
C MET A 394 22.34 -1.65 9.10
N ILE A 395 21.44 -1.27 10.01
CA ILE A 395 21.77 -0.57 11.26
C ILE A 395 22.70 -1.40 12.15
N VAL A 396 22.46 -2.72 12.22
CA VAL A 396 23.28 -3.64 13.03
C VAL A 396 24.49 -4.21 12.28
N GLY A 397 24.72 -3.78 11.03
CA GLY A 397 25.87 -4.21 10.22
C GLY A 397 25.73 -5.57 9.55
N ASN A 398 24.54 -6.14 9.50
CA ASN A 398 24.29 -7.38 8.77
C ASN A 398 24.36 -7.17 7.26
N THR A 399 24.72 -8.23 6.53
CA THR A 399 24.81 -8.22 5.06
C THR A 399 23.99 -9.37 4.49
N SER A 400 23.38 -9.17 3.34
CA SER A 400 22.65 -10.20 2.59
C SER A 400 22.49 -9.80 1.13
N ASP A 401 22.18 -10.77 0.26
CA ASP A 401 21.87 -10.51 -1.14
C ASP A 401 20.66 -9.58 -1.27
N LEU A 402 19.63 -9.74 -0.43
CA LEU A 402 18.46 -8.86 -0.40
C LEU A 402 18.82 -7.43 0.01
N LEU A 403 19.76 -7.25 0.95
CA LEU A 403 20.25 -5.92 1.29
C LEU A 403 21.01 -5.29 0.11
N SER A 404 21.83 -6.07 -0.59
CA SER A 404 22.51 -5.64 -1.81
C SER A 404 21.52 -5.27 -2.92
N ASP A 405 20.47 -6.07 -3.12
CA ASP A 405 19.37 -5.76 -4.02
C ASP A 405 18.68 -4.42 -3.65
N GLN A 406 18.39 -4.22 -2.39
CA GLN A 406 17.74 -2.98 -1.91
C GLN A 406 18.65 -1.76 -2.12
N GLN A 407 19.96 -1.90 -1.93
CA GLN A 407 20.94 -0.85 -2.17
C GLN A 407 21.14 -0.55 -3.67
N SER A 408 20.87 -1.51 -4.56
CA SER A 408 20.91 -1.32 -6.01
C SER A 408 19.75 -0.49 -6.55
N VAL A 409 18.65 -0.35 -5.78
CA VAL A 409 17.53 0.51 -6.17
C VAL A 409 17.98 1.97 -6.19
N PRO A 410 17.81 2.69 -7.31
CA PRO A 410 18.32 4.04 -7.44
C PRO A 410 17.65 5.00 -6.45
N ARG A 411 18.35 6.05 -6.06
CA ARG A 411 17.73 7.15 -5.32
C ARG A 411 16.72 7.90 -6.18
N PRO A 412 15.71 8.53 -5.56
CA PRO A 412 14.75 9.36 -6.28
C PRO A 412 15.44 10.48 -7.06
N LYS A 413 15.00 10.73 -8.28
CA LYS A 413 15.42 11.90 -9.07
C LYS A 413 14.64 13.13 -8.64
N TRP A 414 15.34 14.25 -8.55
CA TRP A 414 14.74 15.54 -8.23
C TRP A 414 13.55 15.91 -9.12
N MET A 415 12.56 16.54 -8.54
CA MET A 415 11.39 17.08 -9.21
C MET A 415 11.16 18.55 -8.84
N PRO A 416 10.62 19.38 -9.76
CA PRO A 416 10.34 20.77 -9.46
C PRO A 416 9.32 20.88 -8.31
N PRO A 417 9.36 22.01 -7.56
CA PRO A 417 8.37 22.28 -6.52
C PRO A 417 6.97 22.57 -7.10
N ASP A 418 5.96 22.58 -6.24
CA ASP A 418 4.65 23.13 -6.60
C ASP A 418 4.77 24.64 -6.89
N PRO A 419 3.97 25.16 -7.85
CA PRO A 419 2.81 24.52 -8.51
C PRO A 419 3.16 23.66 -9.74
N PHE A 420 4.38 23.68 -10.25
CA PHE A 420 4.77 22.99 -11.49
C PHE A 420 4.59 21.47 -11.39
N ARG A 421 5.05 20.86 -10.30
CA ARG A 421 4.89 19.42 -10.04
C ARG A 421 3.41 19.04 -10.05
N LYS A 422 2.56 19.80 -9.36
CA LYS A 422 1.12 19.58 -9.28
C LYS A 422 0.45 19.65 -10.65
N MET A 423 0.83 20.61 -11.49
CA MET A 423 0.27 20.77 -12.84
C MET A 423 0.58 19.55 -13.71
N VAL A 424 1.85 19.12 -13.76
CA VAL A 424 2.28 17.96 -14.55
C VAL A 424 1.62 16.67 -14.05
N ALA A 425 1.60 16.46 -12.73
CA ALA A 425 0.99 15.29 -12.13
C ALA A 425 -0.52 15.20 -12.46
N ARG A 426 -1.27 16.29 -12.32
CA ARG A 426 -2.71 16.34 -12.66
C ARG A 426 -2.98 16.07 -14.14
N GLN A 427 -2.14 16.59 -15.03
CA GLN A 427 -2.27 16.33 -16.46
C GLN A 427 -2.04 14.84 -16.78
N ARG A 428 -1.01 14.23 -16.20
CA ARG A 428 -0.72 12.79 -16.34
C ARG A 428 -1.89 11.94 -15.83
N MET A 429 -2.38 12.19 -14.62
CA MET A 429 -3.50 11.46 -14.04
C MET A 429 -4.75 11.52 -14.93
N LYS A 430 -5.12 12.72 -15.42
CA LYS A 430 -6.25 12.87 -16.37
C LYS A 430 -6.04 12.08 -17.66
N LYS A 431 -4.82 12.05 -18.19
CA LYS A 431 -4.50 11.27 -19.40
C LYS A 431 -4.66 9.77 -19.14
N MET A 432 -4.12 9.26 -18.02
CA MET A 432 -4.24 7.85 -17.63
C MET A 432 -5.71 7.46 -17.40
N GLU A 433 -6.47 8.27 -16.69
CA GLU A 433 -7.91 8.04 -16.47
C GLU A 433 -8.69 7.97 -17.78
N LYS A 434 -8.35 8.81 -18.76
CA LYS A 434 -9.02 8.85 -20.07
C LYS A 434 -8.64 7.68 -20.96
N ALA A 435 -7.39 7.21 -20.87
CA ALA A 435 -6.86 6.13 -21.70
C ALA A 435 -7.39 4.75 -21.28
N SER A 436 -7.78 4.56 -20.03
CA SER A 436 -8.19 3.26 -19.50
C SER A 436 -9.44 2.64 -20.12
N ALA A 437 -10.19 3.39 -20.93
CA ALA A 437 -11.45 2.98 -21.60
C ALA A 437 -12.55 2.40 -20.67
N GLU A 438 -12.35 2.40 -19.36
CA GLU A 438 -13.24 1.79 -18.37
C GLU A 438 -14.35 2.72 -17.86
N ARG A 439 -14.44 3.95 -18.39
CA ARG A 439 -15.40 4.98 -17.96
C ARG A 439 -16.46 5.27 -18.99
#